data_9f50249a47aff70b9613c0612d344703
#
_entry.id   9f50249a47aff70b9613c0612d344703
#
_cell.length_a   1.000
_cell.length_b   1.000
_cell.length_c   1.000
_cell.angle_alpha   90.00
_cell.angle_beta   90.00
_cell.angle_gamma   90.00
#
_symmetry.space_group_name_H-M   'P 1'
#
loop_
_entity.id
_entity.type
_entity.pdbx_description
1 polymer ?
#
loop_
_entity_poly.entity_id
_entity_poly.type
_entity_poly.pdbx_seq_one_letter_code
_entity_poly.pdbx_strand_id
1 'polypeptide(L)'
;MNLFAGLEKFGIKADNTTDLFEDEKKPAASADGGKTEAAPTEDSFLLDKAIRCTVCDKVFKTKMIKNGRIKRLEPDLDLRPRFEYIDTLKYDVASCPYCGYTAMNRYFEHVTSGQIKLIKEQVCAN
;
A
#
# COMPACT_ATOMS: atom_id res chain seq x y z
N MET A 1 10.74 38.40 -2.79
CA MET A 1 11.62 37.56 -3.60
C MET A 1 10.78 36.52 -4.33
N ASN A 2 10.77 36.58 -5.64
CA ASN A 2 9.95 35.67 -6.43
C ASN A 2 10.80 34.43 -6.74
N LEU A 3 10.54 33.35 -6.00
CA LEU A 3 11.33 32.09 -6.05
C LEU A 3 11.26 31.41 -7.43
N PHE A 4 10.28 31.77 -8.25
CA PHE A 4 9.97 31.16 -9.54
C PHE A 4 10.37 32.00 -10.77
N ALA A 5 11.01 33.14 -10.58
CA ALA A 5 11.35 34.04 -11.67
C ALA A 5 12.34 33.45 -12.71
N GLY A 6 12.90 32.26 -12.46
CA GLY A 6 13.78 31.56 -13.39
C GLY A 6 13.13 30.54 -14.29
N LEU A 7 11.89 30.11 -13.95
CA LEU A 7 11.18 29.02 -14.64
C LEU A 7 10.48 29.47 -15.95
N GLU A 8 10.27 30.77 -16.11
CA GLU A 8 9.66 31.34 -17.33
C GLU A 8 10.50 31.07 -18.57
N LYS A 9 11.84 30.98 -18.42
CA LYS A 9 12.77 30.66 -19.53
C LYS A 9 12.61 29.23 -20.05
N PHE A 10 11.96 28.35 -19.29
CA PHE A 10 11.67 26.98 -19.67
C PHE A 10 10.21 26.79 -20.15
N GLY A 11 9.47 27.88 -20.38
CA GLY A 11 8.12 27.85 -20.90
C GLY A 11 7.05 27.51 -19.85
N ILE A 12 7.42 27.48 -18.57
CA ILE A 12 6.49 27.24 -17.47
C ILE A 12 5.99 28.59 -16.96
N LYS A 13 4.77 28.94 -17.30
CA LYS A 13 4.09 30.12 -16.74
C LYS A 13 3.48 29.71 -15.41
N ALA A 14 4.05 30.20 -14.32
CA ALA A 14 3.47 30.07 -12.99
C ALA A 14 2.40 31.20 -12.82
N ASP A 15 1.21 30.96 -13.29
CA ASP A 15 0.07 31.80 -12.94
C ASP A 15 -0.29 31.49 -11.48
N ASN A 16 -0.37 32.54 -10.64
CA ASN A 16 -0.65 32.45 -9.20
C ASN A 16 -2.07 31.94 -8.85
N THR A 17 -2.78 31.37 -9.80
CA THR A 17 -4.16 30.86 -9.67
C THR A 17 -4.31 29.42 -10.13
N THR A 18 -3.21 28.67 -10.29
CA THR A 18 -3.34 27.24 -10.47
C THR A 18 -3.65 26.59 -9.14
N ASP A 19 -4.94 26.32 -8.92
CA ASP A 19 -5.38 25.34 -7.96
C ASP A 19 -4.77 24.00 -8.36
N LEU A 20 -3.67 23.63 -7.70
CA LEU A 20 -2.97 22.36 -7.89
C LEU A 20 -3.82 21.16 -7.44
N PHE A 21 -5.01 21.43 -6.91
CA PHE A 21 -5.98 20.46 -6.40
C PHE A 21 -7.39 20.74 -6.95
N GLU A 22 -7.52 21.00 -8.25
CA GLU A 22 -8.83 20.78 -8.85
C GLU A 22 -9.11 19.28 -8.84
N ASP A 23 -10.03 18.88 -7.98
CA ASP A 23 -10.65 17.56 -8.03
C ASP A 23 -11.16 17.33 -9.45
N GLU A 24 -10.51 16.43 -10.18
CA GLU A 24 -10.96 15.99 -11.49
C GLU A 24 -12.39 15.46 -11.35
N LYS A 25 -13.33 16.30 -11.73
CA LYS A 25 -14.75 15.98 -11.84
C LYS A 25 -14.89 14.88 -12.88
N LYS A 26 -14.97 13.65 -12.39
CA LYS A 26 -15.20 12.43 -13.13
C LYS A 26 -16.31 12.64 -14.15
N PRO A 27 -16.09 12.47 -15.46
CA PRO A 27 -17.18 12.53 -16.42
C PRO A 27 -18.16 11.41 -16.12
N ALA A 28 -19.43 11.78 -15.99
CA ALA A 28 -20.53 10.85 -15.82
C ALA A 28 -20.59 9.91 -17.05
N ALA A 29 -20.25 8.65 -16.86
CA ALA A 29 -20.46 7.61 -17.85
C ALA A 29 -21.94 7.23 -17.83
N SER A 30 -22.54 7.33 -18.99
CA SER A 30 -23.90 6.94 -19.37
C SER A 30 -24.25 5.54 -18.88
N ALA A 31 -25.44 5.44 -18.30
CA ALA A 31 -26.12 4.21 -17.93
C ALA A 31 -26.34 3.33 -19.18
N ASP A 32 -25.85 2.10 -19.10
CA ASP A 32 -26.46 0.99 -19.82
C ASP A 32 -26.75 -0.12 -18.81
N GLY A 33 -28.00 -0.59 -18.83
CA GLY A 33 -28.57 -1.48 -17.85
C GLY A 33 -28.08 -2.92 -18.04
N GLY A 34 -27.46 -3.46 -17.02
CA GLY A 34 -27.11 -4.87 -16.95
C GLY A 34 -26.69 -5.24 -15.54
N LYS A 35 -27.56 -5.97 -14.83
CA LYS A 35 -27.36 -6.73 -13.59
C LYS A 35 -26.24 -6.20 -12.67
N THR A 36 -26.62 -5.52 -11.62
CA THR A 36 -25.80 -5.19 -10.47
C THR A 36 -25.37 -6.48 -9.75
N GLU A 37 -24.30 -7.12 -10.23
CA GLU A 37 -23.42 -7.87 -9.33
C GLU A 37 -22.69 -6.83 -8.52
N ALA A 38 -22.95 -6.78 -7.21
CA ALA A 38 -22.25 -5.89 -6.30
C ALA A 38 -20.75 -6.06 -6.52
N ALA A 39 -20.03 -4.96 -6.79
CA ALA A 39 -18.60 -4.99 -7.01
C ALA A 39 -17.95 -5.75 -5.83
N PRO A 40 -17.03 -6.68 -6.09
CA PRO A 40 -16.42 -7.48 -5.05
C PRO A 40 -15.72 -6.55 -4.05
N THR A 41 -16.06 -6.69 -2.78
CA THR A 41 -15.44 -5.91 -1.71
C THR A 41 -13.99 -6.33 -1.52
N GLU A 42 -13.14 -5.40 -1.11
CA GLU A 42 -11.69 -5.64 -0.86
C GLU A 42 -11.47 -6.86 0.05
N ASP A 43 -12.34 -7.07 1.05
CA ASP A 43 -12.27 -8.22 1.97
C ASP A 43 -12.42 -9.60 1.29
N SER A 44 -13.08 -9.68 0.13
CA SER A 44 -13.20 -10.95 -0.61
C SER A 44 -11.86 -11.48 -1.13
N PHE A 45 -10.90 -10.59 -1.33
CA PHE A 45 -9.54 -10.89 -1.79
C PHE A 45 -8.55 -11.13 -0.66
N LEU A 46 -8.97 -10.93 0.60
CA LEU A 46 -8.12 -11.06 1.77
C LEU A 46 -8.35 -12.38 2.50
N LEU A 47 -7.27 -12.89 3.09
CA LEU A 47 -7.23 -14.07 3.93
C LEU A 47 -6.57 -13.71 5.26
N ASP A 48 -7.21 -14.08 6.37
CA ASP A 48 -6.58 -13.98 7.69
C ASP A 48 -5.63 -15.16 7.88
N LYS A 49 -4.33 -14.86 7.90
CA LYS A 49 -3.27 -15.84 8.16
C LYS A 49 -2.70 -15.65 9.56
N ALA A 50 -2.63 -16.73 10.33
CA ALA A 50 -1.90 -16.74 11.59
C ALA A 50 -0.40 -16.85 11.33
N ILE A 51 0.38 -15.89 11.82
CA ILE A 51 1.84 -15.85 11.70
C ILE A 51 2.44 -15.83 13.10
N ARG A 52 3.54 -16.58 13.28
CA ARG A 52 4.34 -16.53 14.51
C ARG A 52 5.42 -15.47 14.37
N CYS A 53 5.49 -14.58 15.34
CA CYS A 53 6.53 -13.57 15.38
C CYS A 53 7.87 -14.21 15.76
N THR A 54 8.92 -13.99 14.97
CA THR A 54 10.27 -14.51 15.23
C THR A 54 10.97 -13.82 16.40
N VAL A 55 10.50 -12.63 16.79
CA VAL A 55 11.09 -11.82 17.86
C VAL A 55 10.51 -12.16 19.23
N CYS A 56 9.18 -12.22 19.36
CA CYS A 56 8.49 -12.47 20.65
C CYS A 56 7.84 -13.85 20.75
N ASP A 57 7.90 -14.68 19.71
CA ASP A 57 7.32 -16.03 19.61
C ASP A 57 5.79 -16.11 19.74
N LYS A 58 5.10 -14.98 19.78
CA LYS A 58 3.65 -14.94 19.85
C LYS A 58 3.01 -15.07 18.49
N VAL A 59 1.87 -15.75 18.42
CA VAL A 59 1.07 -15.91 17.22
C VAL A 59 0.05 -14.77 17.13
N PHE A 60 -0.04 -14.14 15.97
CA PHE A 60 -1.04 -13.11 15.67
C PHE A 60 -1.64 -13.32 14.28
N LYS A 61 -2.79 -12.72 14.02
CA LYS A 61 -3.45 -12.77 12.72
C LYS A 61 -3.09 -11.53 11.92
N THR A 62 -2.72 -11.73 10.66
CA THR A 62 -2.52 -10.66 9.69
C THR A 62 -3.32 -10.93 8.44
N LYS A 63 -3.77 -9.87 7.77
CA LYS A 63 -4.46 -9.98 6.48
C LYS A 63 -3.44 -10.15 5.37
N MET A 64 -3.61 -11.18 4.58
CA MET A 64 -2.80 -11.46 3.39
C MET A 64 -3.68 -11.59 2.16
N ILE A 65 -3.13 -11.33 1.01
CA ILE A 65 -3.83 -11.40 -0.25
C ILE A 65 -3.95 -12.85 -0.71
N LYS A 66 -5.13 -13.24 -1.17
CA LYS A 66 -5.38 -14.55 -1.80
C LYS A 66 -4.76 -14.56 -3.18
N ASN A 67 -3.67 -15.31 -3.35
CA ASN A 67 -3.08 -15.54 -4.66
C ASN A 67 -4.07 -16.27 -5.58
N GLY A 68 -4.15 -15.84 -6.83
CA GLY A 68 -4.99 -16.49 -7.85
C GLY A 68 -6.38 -15.87 -8.03
N ARG A 69 -6.85 -14.97 -7.16
CA ARG A 69 -8.10 -14.23 -7.34
C ARG A 69 -7.90 -12.79 -7.82
N ILE A 70 -6.66 -12.34 -7.86
CA ILE A 70 -6.30 -10.98 -8.22
C ILE A 70 -5.97 -10.93 -9.70
N LYS A 71 -6.64 -10.06 -10.44
CA LYS A 71 -6.32 -9.78 -11.84
C LYS A 71 -5.34 -8.62 -11.89
N ARG A 72 -4.18 -8.85 -12.50
CA ARG A 72 -3.18 -7.81 -12.73
C ARG A 72 -3.62 -6.92 -13.88
N LEU A 73 -3.55 -5.63 -13.67
CA LEU A 73 -3.73 -4.60 -14.69
C LEU A 73 -2.38 -4.16 -15.25
N GLU A 74 -2.40 -3.32 -16.27
CA GLU A 74 -1.18 -2.68 -16.76
C GLU A 74 -0.55 -1.85 -15.65
N PRO A 75 0.79 -1.91 -15.51
CA PRO A 75 1.50 -1.12 -14.51
C PRO A 75 1.36 0.37 -14.82
N ASP A 76 1.48 1.20 -13.80
CA ASP A 76 1.51 2.64 -13.95
C ASP A 76 2.82 3.10 -14.61
N LEU A 77 2.93 4.36 -15.01
CA LEU A 77 4.12 4.93 -15.66
C LEU A 77 5.40 4.78 -14.81
N ASP A 78 5.26 4.69 -13.50
CA ASP A 78 6.33 4.42 -12.53
C ASP A 78 6.63 2.92 -12.33
N LEU A 79 6.06 2.05 -13.18
CA LEU A 79 6.15 0.59 -13.08
C LEU A 79 5.48 -0.02 -11.83
N ARG A 80 4.69 0.76 -11.10
CA ARG A 80 3.93 0.28 -9.96
C ARG A 80 2.92 -0.77 -10.41
N PRO A 81 2.91 -1.98 -9.80
CA PRO A 81 1.93 -3.00 -10.12
C PRO A 81 0.53 -2.56 -9.70
N ARG A 82 -0.41 -2.63 -10.62
CA ARG A 82 -1.83 -2.35 -10.37
C ARG A 82 -2.64 -3.62 -10.45
N PHE A 83 -3.63 -3.72 -9.59
CA PHE A 83 -4.56 -4.85 -9.56
C PHE A 83 -6.00 -4.36 -9.53
N GLU A 84 -6.90 -5.17 -10.05
CA GLU A 84 -8.32 -4.86 -10.09
C GLU A 84 -8.92 -4.98 -8.68
N TYR A 85 -9.64 -3.96 -8.22
CA TYR A 85 -10.37 -3.87 -6.94
C TYR A 85 -9.53 -3.85 -5.65
N ILE A 86 -8.22 -4.04 -5.68
CA ILE A 86 -7.39 -4.09 -4.49
C ILE A 86 -6.01 -3.44 -4.70
N ASP A 87 -5.54 -2.70 -3.71
CA ASP A 87 -4.15 -2.24 -3.66
C ASP A 87 -3.31 -3.21 -2.82
N THR A 88 -2.50 -4.01 -3.50
CA THR A 88 -1.70 -5.08 -2.87
C THR A 88 -0.63 -4.54 -1.94
N LEU A 89 -0.14 -3.31 -2.17
CA LEU A 89 0.92 -2.71 -1.37
C LEU A 89 0.51 -2.48 0.10
N LYS A 90 -0.79 -2.26 0.35
CA LYS A 90 -1.33 -2.10 1.70
C LYS A 90 -1.14 -3.35 2.58
N TYR A 91 -1.09 -4.53 1.96
CA TYR A 91 -1.07 -5.82 2.66
C TYR A 91 0.27 -6.55 2.55
N ASP A 92 1.31 -5.87 2.05
CA ASP A 92 2.65 -6.45 1.90
C ASP A 92 3.49 -6.40 3.19
N VAL A 93 2.99 -5.76 4.22
CA VAL A 93 3.66 -5.55 5.50
C VAL A 93 2.90 -6.24 6.63
N ALA A 94 3.62 -7.02 7.44
CA ALA A 94 3.11 -7.57 8.70
C ALA A 94 3.70 -6.82 9.89
N SER A 95 2.85 -6.51 10.87
CA SER A 95 3.24 -5.87 12.13
C SER A 95 2.78 -6.71 13.31
N CYS A 96 3.68 -7.04 14.20
CA CYS A 96 3.36 -7.76 15.42
C CYS A 96 2.75 -6.81 16.46
N PRO A 97 1.51 -7.02 16.93
CA PRO A 97 0.87 -6.14 17.90
C PRO A 97 1.47 -6.23 19.30
N TYR A 98 2.28 -7.26 19.57
CA TYR A 98 2.83 -7.52 20.91
C TYR A 98 4.20 -6.89 21.14
N CYS A 99 5.07 -6.91 20.14
CA CYS A 99 6.43 -6.38 20.27
C CYS A 99 6.73 -5.21 19.33
N GLY A 100 5.80 -4.85 18.43
CA GLY A 100 5.98 -3.76 17.48
C GLY A 100 6.89 -4.09 16.29
N TYR A 101 7.45 -5.30 16.22
CA TYR A 101 8.27 -5.70 15.08
C TYR A 101 7.44 -5.68 13.79
N THR A 102 7.92 -4.95 12.80
CA THR A 102 7.25 -4.75 11.52
C THR A 102 8.22 -5.02 10.39
N ALA A 103 7.81 -5.85 9.45
CA ALA A 103 8.59 -6.15 8.25
C ALA A 103 7.68 -6.55 7.08
N MET A 104 8.24 -6.54 5.87
CA MET A 104 7.54 -7.07 4.70
C MET A 104 7.26 -8.56 4.90
N ASN A 105 6.10 -9.02 4.45
CA ASN A 105 5.65 -10.41 4.61
C ASN A 105 6.68 -11.44 4.16
N ARG A 106 7.40 -11.17 3.05
CA ARG A 106 8.45 -12.08 2.53
C ARG A 106 9.66 -12.22 3.43
N TYR A 107 9.95 -11.22 4.25
CA TYR A 107 11.15 -11.17 5.12
C TYR A 107 10.82 -11.35 6.60
N PHE A 108 9.54 -11.36 6.95
CA PHE A 108 9.09 -11.38 8.35
C PHE A 108 9.62 -12.59 9.14
N GLU A 109 9.72 -13.76 8.49
CA GLU A 109 10.22 -14.99 9.09
C GLU A 109 11.74 -15.16 8.95
N HIS A 110 12.39 -14.38 8.07
CA HIS A 110 13.80 -14.50 7.74
C HIS A 110 14.67 -13.53 8.53
N VAL A 111 14.71 -13.71 9.84
CA VAL A 111 15.52 -12.86 10.76
C VAL A 111 16.58 -13.70 11.44
N THR A 112 17.83 -13.23 11.39
CA THR A 112 18.96 -13.93 12.05
C THR A 112 18.95 -13.70 13.56
N SER A 113 19.56 -14.60 14.32
CA SER A 113 19.62 -14.50 15.79
C SER A 113 20.29 -13.21 16.29
N GLY A 114 21.29 -12.69 15.55
CA GLY A 114 21.90 -11.40 15.85
C GLY A 114 20.95 -10.22 15.65
N GLN A 115 20.19 -10.22 14.58
CA GLN A 115 19.17 -9.21 14.31
C GLN A 115 18.04 -9.24 15.34
N ILE A 116 17.62 -10.42 15.80
CA ILE A 116 16.59 -10.55 16.84
C ILE A 116 17.04 -9.87 18.13
N LYS A 117 18.31 -10.00 18.53
CA LYS A 117 18.85 -9.32 19.72
C LYS A 117 18.79 -7.80 19.58
N LEU A 118 19.26 -7.28 18.44
CA LEU A 118 19.21 -5.83 18.17
C LEU A 118 17.77 -5.28 18.13
N ILE A 119 16.83 -6.03 17.53
CA ILE A 119 15.42 -5.65 17.48
C ILE A 119 14.83 -5.61 18.89
N LYS A 120 15.13 -6.60 19.73
CA LYS A 120 14.67 -6.62 21.13
C LYS A 120 15.21 -5.44 21.93
N GLU A 121 16.47 -5.05 21.72
CA GLU A 121 17.10 -3.95 22.43
C GLU A 121 16.62 -2.57 21.96
N GLN A 122 16.42 -2.40 20.65
CA GLN A 122 16.16 -1.08 20.07
C GLN A 122 14.67 -0.80 19.80
N VAL A 123 13.89 -1.83 19.48
CA VAL A 123 12.48 -1.68 19.05
C VAL A 123 11.53 -2.14 20.14
N CYS A 124 11.83 -3.23 20.83
CA CYS A 124 10.92 -3.81 21.82
C CYS A 124 11.17 -3.32 23.25
N ALA A 125 12.17 -2.47 23.46
CA ALA A 125 12.56 -1.96 24.78
C ALA A 125 11.64 -0.83 25.33
N ASN A 126 10.59 -0.46 24.58
CA ASN A 126 9.59 0.53 24.98
C ASN A 126 8.31 -0.15 25.45
#